data_9fb459806471effe4c39f050ff516b21
#
_entry.id   9fb459806471effe4c39f050ff516b21
#
_cell.length_a   1.000
_cell.length_b   1.000
_cell.length_c   1.000
_cell.angle_alpha   90.00
_cell.angle_beta   90.00
_cell.angle_gamma   90.00
#
_symmetry.space_group_name_H-M   'P 1'
#
loop_
_entity.id
_entity.type
_entity.pdbx_description
1 polymer ?
#
loop_
_entity_poly.entity_id
_entity_poly.type
_entity_poly.pdbx_seq_one_letter_code
_entity_poly.pdbx_strand_id
1 'polypeptide(L)'
;MGRFTDEELRIAKSVDLVDLAGNVGIHLKRVGNYFSIDGMDSTMIFDRATWCRFSRGVGGSTIDFLMYFKDMEYKEAVSYLLDYA
;
A
#
# COMPACT_ATOMS: atom_id res chain seq x y z
N MET A 1 -10.72 21.90 -2.19
CA MET A 1 -10.55 21.35 -3.00
C MET A 1 -9.68 20.24 -2.94
N GLY A 2 -8.81 19.73 -3.46
CA GLY A 2 -8.01 18.55 -3.32
C GLY A 2 -8.75 17.26 -3.60
N ARG A 3 -9.82 17.35 -4.36
CA ARG A 3 -10.55 16.14 -4.73
C ARG A 3 -9.91 15.54 -5.96
N PHE A 4 -9.71 14.23 -5.95
CA PHE A 4 -9.11 13.52 -7.06
C PHE A 4 -10.19 12.92 -7.94
N THR A 5 -9.89 12.77 -9.24
CA THR A 5 -10.84 12.13 -10.16
C THR A 5 -10.81 10.61 -9.96
N ASP A 6 -11.86 9.94 -10.44
CA ASP A 6 -11.91 8.48 -10.40
C ASP A 6 -10.74 7.87 -11.15
N GLU A 7 -10.33 8.49 -12.25
CA GLU A 7 -9.19 8.02 -13.03
C GLU A 7 -7.90 8.11 -12.21
N GLU A 8 -7.70 9.23 -11.52
CA GLU A 8 -6.52 9.40 -10.69
C GLU A 8 -6.47 8.38 -9.57
N LEU A 9 -7.60 8.14 -8.92
CA LEU A 9 -7.66 7.15 -7.86
C LEU A 9 -7.38 5.75 -8.38
N ARG A 10 -7.88 5.43 -9.58
CA ARG A 10 -7.63 4.14 -10.19
C ARG A 10 -6.13 3.95 -10.47
N ILE A 11 -5.48 4.99 -10.99
CA ILE A 11 -4.05 4.94 -11.25
C ILE A 11 -3.28 4.75 -9.95
N ALA A 12 -3.62 5.50 -8.92
CA ALA A 12 -2.95 5.39 -7.63
C ALA A 12 -3.08 3.97 -7.06
N LYS A 13 -4.26 3.36 -7.17
CA LYS A 13 -4.50 2.03 -6.65
C LYS A 13 -3.87 0.93 -7.49
N SER A 14 -3.48 1.24 -8.73
CA SER A 14 -2.88 0.26 -9.62
C SER A 14 -1.37 0.12 -9.43
N VAL A 15 -0.76 0.96 -8.62
CA VAL A 15 0.67 0.86 -8.34
C VAL A 15 0.96 -0.49 -7.68
N ASP A 16 2.06 -1.12 -8.11
CA ASP A 16 2.48 -2.41 -7.57
C ASP A 16 2.87 -2.24 -6.10
N LEU A 17 2.12 -2.87 -5.23
CA LEU A 17 2.31 -2.72 -3.79
C LEU A 17 3.65 -3.27 -3.31
N VAL A 18 4.14 -4.32 -3.96
CA VAL A 18 5.44 -4.91 -3.61
C VAL A 18 6.57 -3.94 -3.94
N ASP A 19 6.51 -3.33 -5.14
CA ASP A 19 7.50 -2.32 -5.52
C ASP A 19 7.42 -1.12 -4.62
N LEU A 20 6.21 -0.68 -4.31
CA LEU A 20 5.99 0.47 -3.45
C LEU A 20 6.60 0.25 -2.06
N ALA A 21 6.38 -0.91 -1.49
CA ALA A 21 6.91 -1.23 -0.17
C ALA A 21 8.44 -1.11 -0.16
N GLY A 22 9.09 -1.66 -1.18
CA GLY A 22 10.54 -1.54 -1.30
C GLY A 22 10.99 -0.10 -1.42
N ASN A 23 10.23 0.70 -2.17
CA ASN A 23 10.59 2.09 -2.41
C ASN A 23 10.49 2.94 -1.14
N VAL A 24 9.60 2.59 -0.23
CA VAL A 24 9.45 3.35 1.03
C VAL A 24 10.18 2.68 2.20
N GLY A 25 11.03 1.71 1.91
CA GLY A 25 11.91 1.12 2.93
C GLY A 25 11.26 0.05 3.78
N ILE A 26 10.20 -0.57 3.31
CA ILE A 26 9.55 -1.66 4.03
C ILE A 26 10.01 -2.97 3.44
N HIS A 27 10.63 -3.82 4.27
CA HIS A 27 11.16 -5.09 3.81
C HIS A 27 10.07 -6.15 3.80
N LEU A 28 9.94 -6.83 2.66
CA LEU A 28 8.94 -7.88 2.48
C LEU A 28 9.62 -9.23 2.45
N LYS A 29 8.85 -10.25 2.87
CA LYS A 29 9.29 -11.63 2.85
C LYS A 29 8.27 -12.43 2.05
N ARG A 30 8.72 -13.16 1.06
CA ARG A 30 7.81 -13.97 0.26
C ARG A 30 7.44 -15.25 1.01
N VAL A 31 6.14 -15.52 1.07
CA VAL A 31 5.62 -16.72 1.73
C VAL A 31 4.62 -17.37 0.78
N GLY A 32 5.06 -18.35 0.04
CA GLY A 32 4.19 -19.03 -0.92
C GLY A 32 3.62 -18.05 -1.95
N ASN A 33 2.31 -17.86 -1.92
CA ASN A 33 1.62 -17.02 -2.90
C ASN A 33 1.42 -15.58 -2.45
N TYR A 34 1.97 -15.20 -1.31
CA TYR A 34 1.80 -13.84 -0.81
C TYR A 34 3.10 -13.34 -0.21
N PHE A 35 3.10 -12.05 0.17
CA PHE A 35 4.24 -11.47 0.87
C PHE A 35 3.80 -11.06 2.27
N SER A 36 4.72 -11.15 3.22
CA SER A 36 4.49 -10.61 4.56
C SER A 36 5.49 -9.51 4.82
N ILE A 37 5.22 -8.65 5.80
CA ILE A 37 6.15 -7.60 6.17
C ILE A 37 7.08 -8.18 7.22
N ASP A 38 8.39 -8.11 6.93
CA ASP A 38 9.39 -8.65 7.80
C ASP A 38 9.36 -7.93 9.14
N GLY A 39 9.29 -8.71 10.22
CA GLY A 39 9.24 -8.15 11.56
C GLY A 39 7.86 -7.73 12.04
N MET A 40 6.82 -7.96 11.23
CA MET A 40 5.47 -7.59 11.61
C MET A 40 4.52 -8.77 11.44
N ASP A 41 3.89 -9.19 12.52
CA ASP A 41 3.01 -10.35 12.52
C ASP A 41 1.71 -10.10 11.78
N SER A 42 1.16 -11.16 11.22
CA SER A 42 -0.20 -11.16 10.66
C SER A 42 -0.42 -10.17 9.52
N THR A 43 0.64 -9.84 8.79
CA THR A 43 0.54 -8.92 7.66
C THR A 43 0.72 -9.69 6.37
N MET A 44 -0.18 -9.47 5.40
CA MET A 44 -0.12 -10.15 4.11
C MET A 44 -0.37 -9.15 2.99
N ILE A 45 0.35 -9.33 1.88
CA ILE A 45 0.12 -8.58 0.64
C ILE A 45 -0.27 -9.60 -0.42
N PHE A 46 -1.47 -9.42 -0.99
CA PHE A 46 -2.01 -10.31 -2.00
C PHE A 46 -2.00 -9.65 -3.37
N ASP A 47 -1.77 -10.42 -4.41
CA ASP A 47 -1.94 -9.96 -5.80
C ASP A 47 -1.17 -8.67 -6.09
N ARG A 48 -0.18 -8.34 -5.26
CA ARG A 48 0.63 -7.15 -5.40
C ARG A 48 -0.20 -5.85 -5.37
N ALA A 49 -1.45 -5.93 -4.91
CA ALA A 49 -2.37 -4.78 -4.93
C ALA A 49 -3.13 -4.57 -3.63
N THR A 50 -3.24 -5.60 -2.79
CA THR A 50 -4.05 -5.55 -1.58
C THR A 50 -3.22 -6.01 -0.40
N TRP A 51 -3.37 -5.36 0.73
CA TRP A 51 -2.69 -5.77 1.95
C TRP A 51 -3.68 -5.90 3.10
N CYS A 52 -3.28 -6.65 4.12
CA CYS A 52 -4.12 -6.86 5.27
C CYS A 52 -3.25 -7.13 6.48
N ARG A 53 -3.63 -6.59 7.63
CA ARG A 53 -2.99 -6.90 8.91
C ARG A 53 -4.03 -7.47 9.84
N PHE A 54 -4.06 -8.79 9.94
CA PHE A 54 -5.13 -9.50 10.66
C PHE A 54 -5.19 -9.15 12.13
N SER A 55 -4.05 -8.95 12.78
CA SER A 55 -4.03 -8.68 14.21
C SER A 55 -4.67 -7.35 14.55
N ARG A 56 -4.77 -6.43 13.59
CA ARG A 56 -5.37 -5.11 13.81
C ARG A 56 -6.67 -4.92 13.06
N GLY A 57 -7.03 -5.86 12.20
CA GLY A 57 -8.25 -5.74 11.41
C GLY A 57 -8.23 -4.60 10.41
N VAL A 58 -7.04 -4.27 9.87
CA VAL A 58 -6.92 -3.20 8.88
C VAL A 58 -6.37 -3.75 7.58
N GLY A 59 -6.57 -3.02 6.50
CA GLY A 59 -6.08 -3.42 5.19
C GLY A 59 -6.63 -2.50 4.12
N GLY A 60 -6.32 -2.80 2.87
CA GLY A 60 -6.85 -2.03 1.76
C GLY A 60 -5.91 -1.96 0.58
N SER A 61 -5.90 -0.81 -0.08
CA SER A 61 -5.13 -0.57 -1.30
C SER A 61 -3.78 0.07 -0.98
N THR A 62 -3.07 0.49 -2.05
CA THR A 62 -1.81 1.22 -1.91
C THR A 62 -2.00 2.52 -1.13
N ILE A 63 -3.13 3.19 -1.31
CA ILE A 63 -3.40 4.43 -0.60
C ILE A 63 -3.46 4.16 0.90
N ASP A 64 -4.23 3.15 1.30
CA ASP A 64 -4.34 2.78 2.71
C ASP A 64 -3.00 2.33 3.27
N PHE A 65 -2.18 1.68 2.45
CA PHE A 65 -0.87 1.22 2.84
C PHE A 65 0.01 2.38 3.28
N LEU A 66 0.06 3.44 2.47
CA LEU A 66 0.87 4.61 2.79
C LEU A 66 0.31 5.35 4.01
N MET A 67 -1.00 5.43 4.12
CA MET A 67 -1.62 6.09 5.27
C MET A 67 -1.29 5.34 6.57
N TYR A 68 -1.31 4.02 6.52
CA TYR A 68 -1.10 3.22 7.71
C TYR A 68 0.38 3.09 8.09
N PHE A 69 1.22 2.76 7.12
CA PHE A 69 2.62 2.46 7.42
C PHE A 69 3.54 3.67 7.35
N LYS A 70 3.18 4.69 6.58
CA LYS A 70 4.02 5.88 6.44
C LYS A 70 3.35 7.11 7.03
N ASP A 71 2.23 6.92 7.68
CA ASP A 71 1.52 7.99 8.39
C ASP A 71 1.19 9.18 7.49
N MET A 72 0.91 8.92 6.22
CA MET A 72 0.54 9.97 5.29
C MET A 72 -0.94 10.28 5.38
N GLU A 73 -1.30 11.52 5.09
CA GLU A 73 -2.70 11.88 4.93
C GLU A 73 -3.19 11.38 3.57
N TYR A 74 -4.49 11.28 3.40
CA TYR A 74 -5.08 10.75 2.17
C TYR A 74 -4.56 11.48 0.93
N LYS A 75 -4.61 12.81 0.94
CA LYS A 75 -4.16 13.61 -0.20
C LYS A 75 -2.69 13.37 -0.49
N GLU A 76 -1.90 13.29 0.56
CA GLU A 76 -0.46 13.07 0.44
C GLU A 76 -0.18 11.70 -0.17
N ALA A 77 -0.88 10.68 0.30
CA ALA A 77 -0.70 9.33 -0.20
C ALA A 77 -1.06 9.23 -1.69
N VAL A 78 -2.20 9.80 -2.08
CA VAL A 78 -2.62 9.77 -3.48
C VAL A 78 -1.63 10.51 -4.36
N SER A 79 -1.19 11.69 -3.94
CA SER A 79 -0.22 12.47 -4.70
C SER A 79 1.09 11.72 -4.87
N TYR A 80 1.56 11.07 -3.81
CA TYR A 80 2.77 10.28 -3.87
C TYR A 80 2.64 9.16 -4.91
N LEU A 81 1.50 8.48 -4.90
CA LEU A 81 1.28 7.36 -5.82
C LEU A 81 1.17 7.82 -7.27
N LEU A 82 0.53 8.96 -7.51
CA LEU A 82 0.43 9.48 -8.86
C LEU A 82 1.80 9.85 -9.42
N ASP A 83 2.67 10.42 -8.58
CA ASP A 83 4.03 10.72 -9.01
C ASP A 83 4.85 9.46 -9.22
N TYR A 84 4.58 8.43 -8.44
CA TYR A 84 5.32 7.17 -8.52
C TYR A 84 4.93 6.37 -9.76
N ALA A 85 3.68 6.42 -10.14
CA ALA A 85 3.15 5.59 -11.23
C ALA A 85 3.69 5.97 -12.62
#